data_09968ba53e6cca7bdae78a3fa269997f
#
_entry.id   09968ba53e6cca7bdae78a3fa269997f
#
_cell.length_a   1.000
_cell.length_b   1.000
_cell.length_c   1.000
_cell.angle_alpha   90.00
_cell.angle_beta   90.00
_cell.angle_gamma   90.00
#
_symmetry.space_group_name_H-M   'P 1'
#
loop_
_entity.id
_entity.type
_entity.pdbx_description
1 polymer ?
#
loop_
_entity_poly.entity_id
_entity_poly.type
_entity_poly.pdbx_seq_one_letter_code
_entity_poly.pdbx_strand_id
1 'polypeptide(L)'
;MKNTLVTLCLSAVLCGACCTETQQQASPFVQVEKGMFVRDGKPYKYIGANFWYGGILASEGEGGNRERLVQELDSLKSIGIDNLRILVGSDGARGITSKVEPTLQTAPGVYNDTILAGLDFLLSEMKKRDMLAVLYLN
;
A
#
# COMPACT_ATOMS: atom_id res chain seq x y z
N MET A 1 -27.00 73.38 -32.30
CA MET A 1 -27.86 72.26 -31.88
C MET A 1 -27.05 71.00 -32.03
N LYS A 2 -26.51 70.44 -30.93
CA LYS A 2 -25.65 69.27 -30.94
C LYS A 2 -26.35 68.19 -30.12
N ASN A 3 -26.76 67.09 -30.78
CA ASN A 3 -27.32 65.94 -30.14
C ASN A 3 -26.18 65.04 -29.64
N THR A 4 -26.12 64.86 -28.35
CA THR A 4 -25.18 63.95 -27.73
C THR A 4 -25.90 62.60 -27.51
N LEU A 5 -25.46 61.61 -28.24
CA LEU A 5 -25.96 60.21 -28.13
C LEU A 5 -25.20 59.55 -26.95
N VAL A 6 -25.91 59.20 -25.91
CA VAL A 6 -25.36 58.46 -24.76
C VAL A 6 -25.50 56.99 -25.07
N THR A 7 -24.37 56.31 -25.33
CA THR A 7 -24.30 54.87 -25.53
C THR A 7 -24.14 54.21 -24.15
N LEU A 8 -25.16 53.49 -23.72
CA LEU A 8 -25.18 52.72 -22.49
C LEU A 8 -24.52 51.38 -22.73
N CYS A 9 -23.27 51.21 -22.29
CA CYS A 9 -22.60 49.88 -22.32
C CYS A 9 -23.08 49.01 -21.16
N LEU A 10 -23.88 47.97 -21.51
CA LEU A 10 -24.34 46.96 -20.58
C LEU A 10 -23.24 45.88 -20.46
N SER A 11 -22.42 45.94 -19.41
CA SER A 11 -21.38 44.95 -19.12
C SER A 11 -22.02 43.76 -18.47
N ALA A 12 -22.23 42.67 -19.22
CA ALA A 12 -22.62 41.37 -18.69
C ALA A 12 -21.42 40.74 -18.00
N VAL A 13 -21.43 40.70 -16.66
CA VAL A 13 -20.48 39.93 -15.86
C VAL A 13 -20.90 38.47 -15.92
N LEU A 14 -20.25 37.65 -16.74
CA LEU A 14 -20.34 36.19 -16.66
C LEU A 14 -19.57 35.72 -15.42
N CYS A 15 -20.26 35.46 -14.32
CA CYS A 15 -19.75 34.67 -13.20
C CYS A 15 -19.59 33.23 -13.70
N GLY A 16 -18.42 32.88 -14.20
CA GLY A 16 -18.02 31.50 -14.41
C GLY A 16 -17.92 30.82 -13.06
N ALA A 17 -18.92 29.97 -12.74
CA ALA A 17 -18.81 29.05 -11.62
C ALA A 17 -17.68 28.06 -11.95
N CYS A 18 -16.51 28.31 -11.41
CA CYS A 18 -15.39 27.37 -11.44
C CYS A 18 -15.77 26.19 -10.52
N CYS A 19 -16.43 25.17 -11.07
CA CYS A 19 -16.53 23.88 -10.40
C CYS A 19 -15.12 23.32 -10.31
N THR A 20 -14.44 23.55 -9.19
CA THR A 20 -13.27 22.79 -8.83
C THR A 20 -13.72 21.35 -8.58
N GLU A 21 -13.64 20.51 -9.61
CA GLU A 21 -13.64 19.06 -9.40
C GLU A 21 -12.44 18.78 -8.50
N THR A 22 -12.73 18.49 -7.24
CA THR A 22 -11.76 17.94 -6.31
C THR A 22 -11.33 16.60 -6.92
N GLN A 23 -10.20 16.57 -7.60
CA GLN A 23 -9.57 15.32 -8.03
C GLN A 23 -9.30 14.55 -6.75
N GLN A 24 -10.18 13.62 -6.44
CA GLN A 24 -9.99 12.68 -5.35
C GLN A 24 -8.76 11.87 -5.69
N GLN A 25 -7.65 12.19 -5.03
CA GLN A 25 -6.37 11.50 -5.23
C GLN A 25 -6.63 10.02 -5.00
N ALA A 26 -6.39 9.20 -6.04
CA ALA A 26 -6.62 7.76 -5.97
C ALA A 26 -5.86 7.19 -4.77
N SER A 27 -6.58 6.50 -3.89
CA SER A 27 -5.97 5.87 -2.73
C SER A 27 -5.04 4.74 -3.19
N PRO A 28 -3.80 4.66 -2.70
CA PRO A 28 -2.90 3.55 -3.03
C PRO A 28 -3.36 2.22 -2.41
N PHE A 29 -4.38 2.27 -1.56
CA PHE A 29 -4.93 1.11 -0.87
C PHE A 29 -6.21 0.62 -1.52
N VAL A 30 -6.45 -0.69 -1.39
CA VAL A 30 -7.73 -1.29 -1.76
C VAL A 30 -8.83 -0.69 -0.89
N GLN A 31 -9.91 -0.28 -1.51
CA GLN A 31 -11.11 0.27 -0.87
C GLN A 31 -12.21 -0.79 -0.83
N VAL A 32 -13.21 -0.56 0.00
CA VAL A 32 -14.44 -1.35 0.01
C VAL A 32 -15.60 -0.47 -0.43
N GLU A 33 -16.21 -0.79 -1.56
CA GLU A 33 -17.38 -0.09 -2.09
C GLU A 33 -18.51 -1.10 -2.32
N LYS A 34 -19.67 -0.83 -1.72
CA LYS A 34 -20.86 -1.71 -1.84
C LYS A 34 -20.56 -3.20 -1.57
N GLY A 35 -19.68 -3.48 -0.59
CA GLY A 35 -19.31 -4.84 -0.21
C GLY A 35 -18.30 -5.53 -1.14
N MET A 36 -17.70 -4.82 -2.08
CA MET A 36 -16.68 -5.33 -2.99
C MET A 36 -15.35 -4.61 -2.79
N PHE A 37 -14.25 -5.32 -2.98
CA PHE A 37 -12.95 -4.69 -3.07
C PHE A 37 -12.81 -3.91 -4.38
N VAL A 38 -12.29 -2.68 -4.28
CA VAL A 38 -12.07 -1.76 -5.39
C VAL A 38 -10.65 -1.23 -5.33
N ARG A 39 -9.97 -1.18 -6.47
CA ARG A 39 -8.67 -0.54 -6.64
C ARG A 39 -8.74 0.36 -7.88
N ASP A 40 -8.34 1.60 -7.75
CA ASP A 40 -8.36 2.59 -8.84
C ASP A 40 -9.75 2.70 -9.51
N GLY A 41 -10.83 2.67 -8.70
CA GLY A 41 -12.20 2.75 -9.17
C GLY A 41 -12.73 1.51 -9.90
N LYS A 42 -11.98 0.40 -9.89
CA LYS A 42 -12.37 -0.86 -10.56
C LYS A 42 -12.52 -2.00 -9.55
N PRO A 43 -13.43 -2.96 -9.78
CA PRO A 43 -13.52 -4.15 -8.96
C PRO A 43 -12.15 -4.86 -8.89
N TYR A 44 -11.66 -5.08 -7.66
CA TYR A 44 -10.40 -5.77 -7.42
C TYR A 44 -10.68 -7.21 -7.01
N LYS A 45 -10.20 -8.15 -7.82
CA LYS A 45 -10.20 -9.59 -7.54
C LYS A 45 -8.77 -10.06 -7.63
N TYR A 46 -8.35 -10.93 -6.72
CA TYR A 46 -6.97 -11.36 -6.66
C TYR A 46 -6.85 -12.87 -6.38
N ILE A 47 -5.72 -13.42 -6.77
CA ILE A 47 -5.24 -14.71 -6.30
C ILE A 47 -4.10 -14.42 -5.32
N GLY A 48 -4.26 -14.88 -4.08
CA GLY A 48 -3.32 -14.62 -3.02
C GLY A 48 -2.58 -15.88 -2.56
N ALA A 49 -1.41 -15.68 -1.96
CA ALA A 49 -0.64 -16.72 -1.29
C ALA A 49 -0.31 -16.32 0.15
N ASN A 50 -0.15 -17.32 1.01
CA ASN A 50 0.33 -17.10 2.36
C ASN A 50 1.86 -17.04 2.37
N PHE A 51 2.42 -15.84 2.56
CA PHE A 51 3.85 -15.54 2.53
C PHE A 51 4.31 -15.03 3.89
N TRP A 52 3.96 -15.76 4.94
CA TRP A 52 4.12 -15.33 6.33
C TRP A 52 5.57 -14.97 6.70
N TYR A 53 6.56 -15.64 6.13
CA TYR A 53 8.00 -15.46 6.40
C TYR A 53 8.61 -14.28 5.62
N GLY A 54 7.85 -13.58 4.80
CA GLY A 54 8.37 -12.57 3.87
C GLY A 54 9.16 -11.45 4.54
N GLY A 55 8.71 -10.94 5.68
CA GLY A 55 9.41 -9.91 6.42
C GLY A 55 10.77 -10.39 6.97
N ILE A 56 10.83 -11.64 7.45
CA ILE A 56 12.08 -12.26 7.92
C ILE A 56 13.04 -12.47 6.74
N LEU A 57 12.55 -13.06 5.64
CA LEU A 57 13.34 -13.32 4.43
C LEU A 57 13.91 -12.03 3.84
N ALA A 58 13.17 -10.92 3.95
CA ALA A 58 13.56 -9.59 3.47
C ALA A 58 14.55 -8.87 4.41
N SER A 59 14.73 -9.34 5.63
CA SER A 59 15.62 -8.71 6.61
C SER A 59 17.10 -8.97 6.29
N GLU A 60 17.98 -8.21 6.93
CA GLU A 60 19.43 -8.47 6.91
C GLU A 60 19.89 -9.29 8.13
N GLY A 61 18.93 -9.77 8.93
CA GLY A 61 19.19 -10.55 10.13
C GLY A 61 19.10 -12.06 9.90
N GLU A 62 18.91 -12.77 11.01
CA GLU A 62 18.75 -14.23 11.03
C GLU A 62 17.53 -14.64 10.17
N GLY A 63 17.73 -15.59 9.27
CA GLY A 63 16.72 -16.06 8.31
C GLY A 63 16.53 -15.17 7.09
N GLY A 64 17.26 -14.04 6.98
CA GLY A 64 17.18 -13.12 5.85
C GLY A 64 17.94 -13.60 4.62
N ASN A 65 17.36 -13.37 3.44
CA ASN A 65 17.98 -13.59 2.15
C ASN A 65 17.22 -12.80 1.07
N ARG A 66 17.65 -11.58 0.83
CA ARG A 66 16.99 -10.67 -0.12
C ARG A 66 17.03 -11.14 -1.57
N GLU A 67 18.11 -11.83 -1.98
CA GLU A 67 18.19 -12.39 -3.33
C GLU A 67 17.12 -13.45 -3.55
N ARG A 68 16.99 -14.40 -2.63
CA ARG A 68 15.93 -15.42 -2.64
C ARG A 68 14.55 -14.77 -2.61
N LEU A 69 14.33 -13.74 -1.79
CA LEU A 69 13.06 -13.00 -1.76
C LEU A 69 12.67 -12.49 -3.15
N VAL A 70 13.59 -11.81 -3.83
CA VAL A 70 13.35 -11.26 -5.16
C VAL A 70 12.96 -12.37 -6.15
N GLN A 71 13.67 -13.49 -6.15
CA GLN A 71 13.39 -14.66 -7.01
C GLN A 71 12.02 -15.28 -6.70
N GLU A 72 11.65 -15.38 -5.42
CA GLU A 72 10.33 -15.90 -5.02
C GLU A 72 9.19 -14.96 -5.45
N LEU A 73 9.36 -13.65 -5.29
CA LEU A 73 8.38 -12.66 -5.74
C LEU A 73 8.19 -12.69 -7.26
N ASP A 74 9.28 -12.81 -8.02
CA ASP A 74 9.23 -12.94 -9.49
C ASP A 74 8.50 -14.22 -9.91
N SER A 75 8.79 -15.32 -9.23
CA SER A 75 8.15 -16.62 -9.48
C SER A 75 6.65 -16.56 -9.17
N LEU A 76 6.26 -16.01 -8.02
CA LEU A 76 4.84 -15.84 -7.64
C LEU A 76 4.09 -14.95 -8.64
N LYS A 77 4.70 -13.82 -9.03
CA LYS A 77 4.10 -12.91 -10.01
C LYS A 77 3.92 -13.58 -11.38
N SER A 78 4.90 -14.39 -11.82
CA SER A 78 4.83 -15.08 -13.11
C SER A 78 3.67 -16.07 -13.24
N ILE A 79 3.21 -16.63 -12.13
CA ILE A 79 2.06 -17.56 -12.09
C ILE A 79 0.72 -16.86 -11.74
N GLY A 80 0.72 -15.53 -11.69
CA GLY A 80 -0.51 -14.74 -11.49
C GLY A 80 -0.87 -14.46 -10.03
N ILE A 81 0.01 -14.72 -9.06
CA ILE A 81 -0.16 -14.29 -7.67
C ILE A 81 0.17 -12.80 -7.59
N ASP A 82 -0.79 -12.00 -7.16
CA ASP A 82 -0.66 -10.55 -7.06
C ASP A 82 -0.97 -10.00 -5.65
N ASN A 83 -1.28 -10.88 -4.70
CA ASN A 83 -1.54 -10.51 -3.31
C ASN A 83 -0.88 -11.51 -2.34
N LEU A 84 -0.18 -10.99 -1.34
CA LEU A 84 0.48 -11.82 -0.35
C LEU A 84 -0.03 -11.51 1.07
N ARG A 85 -0.37 -12.57 1.81
CA ARG A 85 -0.65 -12.47 3.23
C ARG A 85 0.64 -12.62 4.02
N ILE A 86 1.05 -11.55 4.68
CA ILE A 86 2.37 -11.39 5.31
C ILE A 86 2.20 -11.21 6.82
N LEU A 87 2.93 -12.01 7.60
CA LEU A 87 3.10 -11.75 9.02
C LEU A 87 4.04 -10.55 9.20
N VAL A 88 3.54 -9.50 9.84
CA VAL A 88 4.35 -8.33 10.19
C VAL A 88 5.41 -8.70 11.23
N GLY A 89 5.04 -9.57 12.16
CA GLY A 89 5.95 -10.14 13.15
C GLY A 89 5.19 -10.72 14.33
N SER A 90 5.89 -11.51 15.12
CA SER A 90 5.39 -12.05 16.38
C SER A 90 5.78 -11.16 17.56
N ASP A 91 5.08 -11.33 18.68
CA ASP A 91 5.27 -10.57 19.91
C ASP A 91 5.85 -11.46 21.03
N GLY A 92 6.68 -10.84 21.87
CA GLY A 92 7.19 -11.37 23.13
C GLY A 92 8.63 -11.88 23.10
N ALA A 93 9.09 -12.35 24.27
CA ALA A 93 10.47 -12.77 24.48
C ALA A 93 10.89 -13.92 23.56
N ARG A 94 12.17 -13.93 23.19
CA ARG A 94 12.81 -14.99 22.39
C ARG A 94 12.77 -16.35 23.11
N GLY A 95 12.75 -17.43 22.35
CA GLY A 95 12.86 -18.81 22.89
C GLY A 95 11.52 -19.47 23.25
N ILE A 96 10.39 -18.90 22.85
CA ILE A 96 9.09 -19.55 23.00
C ILE A 96 8.79 -20.36 21.74
N THR A 97 8.73 -21.68 21.86
CA THR A 97 8.63 -22.63 20.74
C THR A 97 7.42 -22.46 19.82
N SER A 98 6.37 -21.79 20.28
CA SER A 98 5.16 -21.53 19.48
C SER A 98 5.21 -20.23 18.67
N LYS A 99 6.30 -19.48 18.75
CA LYS A 99 6.45 -18.16 18.11
C LYS A 99 7.29 -18.25 16.85
N VAL A 100 6.98 -17.34 15.93
CA VAL A 100 7.84 -17.07 14.78
C VAL A 100 9.00 -16.20 15.23
N GLU A 101 10.21 -16.65 15.01
CA GLU A 101 11.43 -15.92 15.33
C GLU A 101 12.21 -15.56 14.05
N PRO A 102 12.93 -14.44 14.06
CA PRO A 102 13.05 -13.44 15.13
C PRO A 102 11.75 -12.65 15.34
N THR A 103 11.46 -12.28 16.60
CA THR A 103 10.25 -11.53 16.97
C THR A 103 10.35 -10.07 16.54
N LEU A 104 9.23 -9.47 16.19
CA LEU A 104 9.15 -8.04 15.89
C LEU A 104 9.17 -7.19 17.16
N GLN A 105 8.32 -7.52 18.13
CA GLN A 105 8.28 -6.82 19.40
C GLN A 105 8.85 -7.72 20.50
N THR A 106 10.03 -7.38 21.04
CA THR A 106 10.76 -8.17 22.02
C THR A 106 10.31 -7.89 23.46
N ALA A 107 9.76 -6.71 23.72
CA ALA A 107 9.11 -6.28 24.96
C ALA A 107 8.10 -5.17 24.62
N PRO A 108 7.15 -4.84 25.50
CA PRO A 108 6.16 -3.79 25.23
C PRO A 108 6.81 -2.48 24.76
N GLY A 109 6.50 -2.06 23.51
CA GLY A 109 7.06 -0.86 22.88
C GLY A 109 8.51 -0.97 22.40
N VAL A 110 9.15 -2.14 22.48
CA VAL A 110 10.52 -2.37 22.00
C VAL A 110 10.50 -3.22 20.75
N TYR A 111 10.80 -2.59 19.62
CA TYR A 111 10.71 -3.22 18.30
C TYR A 111 12.08 -3.61 17.75
N ASN A 112 12.06 -4.62 16.89
CA ASN A 112 13.24 -5.10 16.17
C ASN A 112 13.36 -4.36 14.84
N ASP A 113 14.24 -3.35 14.80
CA ASP A 113 14.45 -2.51 13.61
C ASP A 113 14.90 -3.31 12.38
N THR A 114 15.59 -4.44 12.58
CA THR A 114 16.01 -5.32 11.47
C THR A 114 14.81 -5.93 10.77
N ILE A 115 13.78 -6.34 11.51
CA ILE A 115 12.53 -6.85 10.93
C ILE A 115 11.72 -5.74 10.30
N LEU A 116 11.65 -4.54 10.90
CA LEU A 116 10.98 -3.38 10.30
C LEU A 116 11.62 -3.00 8.96
N ALA A 117 12.95 -2.91 8.90
CA ALA A 117 13.68 -2.66 7.65
C ALA A 117 13.46 -3.78 6.60
N GLY A 118 13.30 -5.03 7.06
CA GLY A 118 12.92 -6.15 6.21
C GLY A 118 11.53 -5.99 5.61
N LEU A 119 10.54 -5.57 6.40
CA LEU A 119 9.18 -5.30 5.90
C LEU A 119 9.18 -4.16 4.89
N ASP A 120 9.90 -3.08 5.13
CA ASP A 120 10.03 -1.96 4.18
C ASP A 120 10.63 -2.43 2.86
N PHE A 121 11.69 -3.23 2.90
CA PHE A 121 12.30 -3.81 1.71
C PHE A 121 11.31 -4.71 0.96
N LEU A 122 10.62 -5.63 1.65
CA LEU A 122 9.61 -6.50 1.07
C LEU A 122 8.52 -5.71 0.34
N LEU A 123 7.92 -4.71 1.02
CA LEU A 123 6.84 -3.90 0.44
C LEU A 123 7.33 -3.08 -0.76
N SER A 124 8.57 -2.60 -0.72
CA SER A 124 9.22 -1.94 -1.86
C SER A 124 9.35 -2.88 -3.07
N GLU A 125 9.82 -4.11 -2.85
CA GLU A 125 9.96 -5.12 -3.91
C GLU A 125 8.61 -5.58 -4.48
N MET A 126 7.60 -5.73 -3.62
CA MET A 126 6.23 -6.01 -4.05
C MET A 126 5.64 -4.88 -4.90
N LYS A 127 5.86 -3.62 -4.50
CA LYS A 127 5.42 -2.45 -5.27
C LYS A 127 6.00 -2.43 -6.68
N LYS A 128 7.27 -2.75 -6.87
CA LYS A 128 7.92 -2.83 -8.19
C LYS A 128 7.23 -3.83 -9.13
N ARG A 129 6.56 -4.84 -8.56
CA ARG A 129 5.85 -5.92 -9.27
C ARG A 129 4.35 -5.72 -9.35
N ASP A 130 3.85 -4.57 -8.89
CA ASP A 130 2.41 -4.31 -8.74
C ASP A 130 1.71 -5.45 -7.97
N MET A 131 2.29 -5.85 -6.84
CA MET A 131 1.73 -6.80 -5.88
C MET A 131 1.25 -6.07 -4.63
N LEU A 132 0.16 -6.55 -4.05
CA LEU A 132 -0.42 -6.00 -2.83
C LEU A 132 -0.18 -6.92 -1.64
N ALA A 133 -0.26 -6.37 -0.45
CA ALA A 133 -0.07 -7.08 0.81
C ALA A 133 -1.32 -7.03 1.70
N VAL A 134 -1.63 -8.16 2.33
CA VAL A 134 -2.49 -8.22 3.52
C VAL A 134 -1.55 -8.43 4.70
N LEU A 135 -1.35 -7.38 5.48
CA LEU A 135 -0.50 -7.44 6.67
C LEU A 135 -1.32 -7.91 7.87
N TYR A 136 -0.78 -8.84 8.65
CA TYR A 136 -1.43 -9.30 9.88
C TYR A 136 -0.45 -9.37 11.06
N LEU A 137 -0.98 -9.14 12.23
CA LEU A 137 -0.29 -9.29 13.52
C LEU A 137 -0.67 -10.63 14.15
N ASN A 138 0.24 -11.20 14.95
CA ASN A 138 0.03 -12.46 15.66
C ASN A 138 0.43 -12.29 17.12
#